data_b5d903101f6faf29425db10063d580df
#
_entry.id   b5d903101f6faf29425db10063d580df
#
_cell.length_a   1.000
_cell.length_b   1.000
_cell.length_c   1.000
_cell.angle_alpha   90.00
_cell.angle_beta   90.00
_cell.angle_gamma   90.00
#
_symmetry.space_group_name_H-M   'P 1'
#
loop_
_entity.id
_entity.type
_entity.pdbx_description
1 polymer ?
#
loop_
_entity_poly.entity_id
_entity_poly.type
_entity_poly.pdbx_seq_one_letter_code
_entity_poly.pdbx_strand_id
1 'polypeptide(L)'
;MMQAFSSLKLFCSGFLAEAGAAVPAKTAPLITDDAVILGILLVVLAAIFKTASLKHPFWKKFYTFCPVLLLCYFIPSLLGSLGIVATDKDGSKLYFVTKNYLLPTSLVLLTLSIDLKGIIGLGPKALILFLTGTVGILFGGPLAILIVSAFSPEMVAGDGPEAVWRGMATCAGSWIGGGANQAAMKEVFVVGDRIFSAMITVDVLVANVWMAGLLIIAGKSRQLDNWLKADTSAIDTLKERISAYQKETLRIPKTADTLMVLAVGFAVTALSHFLSGKISAGCEELAVTSPWIKDFNLTSTFFWLVVLATTGGVLLSFTRYRNLEGVGASRIATVFLYLLVVTIGLKMDIFAIFNNPGVFVIGGIWMLIHIILLVGMTILIRAPVFFMAVGSKANIGGAVSAPIVAAAFHPSLAPVGVLLAVLGYALGTYAAWLCGLMMQAVTPAG
;
A
#
# COMPACT_ATOMS: atom_id res chain seq x y z
N MET A 1 -0.89 -25.98 -22.80
CA MET A 1 -1.01 -24.64 -22.23
C MET A 1 -1.81 -23.69 -23.12
N MET A 2 -1.51 -23.54 -24.41
CA MET A 2 -2.29 -22.71 -25.36
C MET A 2 -3.77 -23.12 -25.51
N GLN A 3 -4.11 -24.43 -25.53
CA GLN A 3 -5.49 -24.88 -25.60
C GLN A 3 -6.32 -24.57 -24.35
N ALA A 4 -5.72 -24.60 -23.14
CA ALA A 4 -6.39 -24.21 -21.90
C ALA A 4 -6.70 -22.70 -21.88
N PHE A 5 -5.82 -21.85 -22.44
CA PHE A 5 -6.05 -20.42 -22.59
C PHE A 5 -7.15 -20.11 -23.62
N SER A 6 -7.24 -20.88 -24.69
CA SER A 6 -8.31 -20.75 -25.69
C SER A 6 -9.67 -21.11 -25.09
N SER A 7 -9.75 -22.19 -24.30
CA SER A 7 -10.99 -22.60 -23.63
C SER A 7 -11.43 -21.62 -22.54
N LEU A 8 -10.49 -21.02 -21.82
CA LEU A 8 -10.78 -19.97 -20.83
C LEU A 8 -11.28 -18.68 -21.51
N LYS A 9 -10.71 -18.33 -22.68
CA LYS A 9 -11.19 -17.20 -23.50
C LYS A 9 -12.62 -17.43 -24.00
N LEU A 10 -12.95 -18.65 -24.47
CA LEU A 10 -14.31 -18.98 -24.91
C LEU A 10 -15.31 -18.98 -23.74
N PHE A 11 -14.95 -19.50 -22.57
CA PHE A 11 -15.79 -19.47 -21.37
C PHE A 11 -16.04 -18.05 -20.88
N CYS A 12 -15.00 -17.22 -20.84
CA CYS A 12 -15.13 -15.80 -20.49
C CYS A 12 -15.92 -15.00 -21.54
N SER A 13 -15.76 -15.28 -22.84
CA SER A 13 -16.51 -14.58 -23.89
C SER A 13 -17.99 -14.98 -23.91
N GLY A 14 -18.34 -16.22 -23.57
CA GLY A 14 -19.73 -16.64 -23.42
C GLY A 14 -20.44 -15.96 -22.25
N PHE A 15 -19.76 -15.88 -21.10
CA PHE A 15 -20.28 -15.17 -19.91
C PHE A 15 -20.38 -13.64 -20.12
N LEU A 16 -19.45 -13.05 -20.90
CA LEU A 16 -19.45 -11.63 -21.25
C LEU A 16 -20.47 -11.28 -22.33
N ALA A 17 -20.84 -12.20 -23.20
CA ALA A 17 -21.89 -11.99 -24.20
C ALA A 17 -23.31 -11.93 -23.55
N GLU A 18 -23.54 -12.65 -22.47
CA GLU A 18 -24.77 -12.54 -21.67
C GLU A 18 -24.74 -11.30 -20.73
N ALA A 19 -23.58 -10.84 -20.29
CA ALA A 19 -23.40 -9.58 -19.53
C ALA A 19 -23.40 -8.32 -20.42
N GLY A 20 -23.42 -8.47 -21.73
CA GLY A 20 -23.53 -7.40 -22.74
C GLY A 20 -24.91 -6.74 -22.85
N ALA A 21 -25.80 -6.94 -21.87
CA ALA A 21 -26.96 -6.09 -21.68
C ALA A 21 -26.46 -4.67 -21.40
N ALA A 22 -26.85 -3.73 -22.25
CA ALA A 22 -26.49 -2.31 -22.23
C ALA A 22 -26.30 -1.80 -20.81
N VAL A 23 -25.10 -1.25 -20.51
CA VAL A 23 -24.88 -0.45 -19.30
C VAL A 23 -25.99 0.58 -19.27
N PRO A 24 -26.93 0.57 -18.31
CA PRO A 24 -28.02 1.50 -18.30
C PRO A 24 -27.45 2.91 -18.32
N ALA A 25 -28.01 3.79 -19.16
CA ALA A 25 -27.65 5.18 -19.21
C ALA A 25 -27.54 5.69 -17.76
N LYS A 26 -26.40 6.28 -17.39
CA LYS A 26 -26.07 6.68 -16.03
C LYS A 26 -27.18 7.59 -15.49
N THR A 27 -28.12 7.03 -14.77
CA THR A 27 -29.16 7.79 -14.09
C THR A 27 -28.51 8.68 -13.04
N ALA A 28 -29.07 9.87 -12.78
CA ALA A 28 -28.61 10.74 -11.71
C ALA A 28 -28.52 9.92 -10.39
N PRO A 29 -27.47 10.09 -9.59
CA PRO A 29 -27.31 9.32 -8.36
C PRO A 29 -28.48 9.58 -7.40
N LEU A 30 -28.92 8.54 -6.68
CA LEU A 30 -30.06 8.63 -5.76
C LEU A 30 -29.73 9.48 -4.53
N ILE A 31 -28.48 9.46 -4.05
CA ILE A 31 -28.02 10.17 -2.86
C ILE A 31 -26.86 11.07 -3.27
N THR A 32 -27.04 12.38 -3.11
CA THR A 32 -26.06 13.41 -3.50
C THR A 32 -25.49 14.18 -2.31
N ASP A 33 -26.13 14.08 -1.13
CA ASP A 33 -25.69 14.76 0.08
C ASP A 33 -24.42 14.10 0.65
N ASP A 34 -23.34 14.87 0.75
CA ASP A 34 -22.04 14.39 1.22
C ASP A 34 -22.06 13.89 2.67
N ALA A 35 -22.92 14.44 3.55
CA ALA A 35 -23.02 13.98 4.93
C ALA A 35 -23.68 12.59 4.98
N VAL A 36 -24.71 12.36 4.16
CA VAL A 36 -25.39 11.06 4.04
C VAL A 36 -24.42 10.03 3.45
N ILE A 37 -23.70 10.38 2.38
CA ILE A 37 -22.72 9.50 1.74
C ILE A 37 -21.62 9.13 2.75
N LEU A 38 -21.06 10.10 3.48
CA LEU A 38 -20.05 9.84 4.52
C LEU A 38 -20.59 8.92 5.61
N GLY A 39 -21.83 9.12 6.04
CA GLY A 39 -22.51 8.25 7.01
C GLY A 39 -22.59 6.79 6.52
N ILE A 40 -23.01 6.59 5.27
CA ILE A 40 -23.06 5.26 4.63
C ILE A 40 -21.68 4.63 4.59
N LEU A 41 -20.66 5.36 4.14
CA LEU A 41 -19.29 4.86 4.06
C LEU A 41 -18.71 4.45 5.43
N LEU A 42 -18.99 5.23 6.47
CA LEU A 42 -18.60 4.90 7.85
C LEU A 42 -19.33 3.66 8.37
N VAL A 43 -20.60 3.47 8.06
CA VAL A 43 -21.35 2.25 8.41
C VAL A 43 -20.75 1.05 7.69
N VAL A 44 -20.43 1.16 6.41
CA VAL A 44 -19.75 0.11 5.63
C VAL A 44 -18.41 -0.26 6.28
N LEU A 45 -17.57 0.73 6.60
CA LEU A 45 -16.29 0.49 7.29
C LEU A 45 -16.51 -0.21 8.65
N ALA A 46 -17.43 0.30 9.46
CA ALA A 46 -17.72 -0.28 10.77
C ALA A 46 -18.20 -1.74 10.65
N ALA A 47 -19.06 -2.05 9.68
CA ALA A 47 -19.53 -3.41 9.42
C ALA A 47 -18.39 -4.34 9.00
N ILE A 48 -17.52 -3.90 8.08
CA ILE A 48 -16.36 -4.68 7.62
C ILE A 48 -15.43 -4.99 8.79
N PHE A 49 -15.03 -3.96 9.56
CA PHE A 49 -14.11 -4.14 10.69
C PHE A 49 -14.74 -4.95 11.84
N LYS A 50 -16.02 -4.74 12.12
CA LYS A 50 -16.74 -5.52 13.12
C LYS A 50 -16.79 -6.99 12.75
N THR A 51 -17.19 -7.33 11.53
CA THR A 51 -17.27 -8.71 11.07
C THR A 51 -15.89 -9.36 10.96
N ALA A 52 -14.84 -8.63 10.55
CA ALA A 52 -13.46 -9.09 10.54
C ALA A 52 -12.93 -9.42 11.97
N SER A 53 -13.42 -8.73 13.00
CA SER A 53 -13.03 -8.96 14.39
C SER A 53 -13.75 -10.14 15.05
N LEU A 54 -14.81 -10.69 14.42
CA LEU A 54 -15.59 -11.79 14.99
C LEU A 54 -14.80 -13.11 14.95
N LYS A 55 -14.86 -13.85 16.05
CA LYS A 55 -14.20 -15.17 16.17
C LYS A 55 -14.99 -16.31 15.49
N HIS A 56 -16.10 -16.00 14.81
CA HIS A 56 -16.95 -16.99 14.15
C HIS A 56 -16.23 -17.65 12.96
N PRO A 57 -16.30 -19.00 12.79
CA PRO A 57 -15.57 -19.74 11.75
C PRO A 57 -15.86 -19.25 10.33
N PHE A 58 -17.11 -18.90 10.03
CA PHE A 58 -17.52 -18.35 8.73
C PHE A 58 -16.73 -17.07 8.40
N TRP A 59 -16.71 -16.08 9.31
CA TRP A 59 -16.00 -14.81 9.07
C TRP A 59 -14.50 -15.00 8.95
N LYS A 60 -13.90 -15.89 9.76
CA LYS A 60 -12.48 -16.23 9.61
C LYS A 60 -12.17 -16.78 8.22
N LYS A 61 -12.97 -17.74 7.75
CA LYS A 61 -12.79 -18.31 6.40
C LYS A 61 -13.04 -17.26 5.31
N PHE A 62 -14.09 -16.47 5.44
CA PHE A 62 -14.43 -15.40 4.48
C PHE A 62 -13.28 -14.41 4.32
N TYR A 63 -12.76 -13.85 5.44
CA TYR A 63 -11.67 -12.86 5.39
C TYR A 63 -10.29 -13.45 5.03
N THR A 64 -10.14 -14.76 5.00
CA THR A 64 -8.97 -15.43 4.41
C THR A 64 -8.93 -15.25 2.89
N PHE A 65 -10.09 -15.28 2.22
CA PHE A 65 -10.20 -15.15 0.77
C PHE A 65 -10.52 -13.71 0.33
N CYS A 66 -11.21 -12.94 1.15
CA CYS A 66 -11.66 -11.60 0.84
C CYS A 66 -11.11 -10.60 1.88
N PRO A 67 -9.89 -10.07 1.70
CA PRO A 67 -9.25 -9.18 2.67
C PRO A 67 -10.05 -7.92 2.94
N VAL A 68 -9.94 -7.39 4.17
CA VAL A 68 -10.62 -6.16 4.63
C VAL A 68 -10.42 -5.01 3.64
N LEU A 69 -9.18 -4.78 3.21
CA LEU A 69 -8.85 -3.68 2.30
C LEU A 69 -9.59 -3.79 0.95
N LEU A 70 -9.69 -5.02 0.40
CA LEU A 70 -10.43 -5.26 -0.85
C LEU A 70 -11.90 -4.86 -0.70
N LEU A 71 -12.55 -5.24 0.40
CA LEU A 71 -13.95 -4.89 0.66
C LEU A 71 -14.15 -3.38 0.85
N CYS A 72 -13.17 -2.70 1.47
CA CYS A 72 -13.21 -1.25 1.64
C CYS A 72 -13.15 -0.49 0.31
N TYR A 73 -12.58 -1.07 -0.74
CA TYR A 73 -12.64 -0.55 -2.11
C TYR A 73 -13.90 -1.04 -2.84
N PHE A 74 -14.19 -2.34 -2.75
CA PHE A 74 -15.19 -3.01 -3.57
C PHE A 74 -16.63 -2.59 -3.24
N ILE A 75 -17.02 -2.52 -1.96
CA ILE A 75 -18.39 -2.16 -1.59
C ILE A 75 -18.73 -0.72 -2.00
N PRO A 76 -17.88 0.30 -1.72
CA PRO A 76 -18.14 1.64 -2.25
C PRO A 76 -18.13 1.70 -3.78
N SER A 77 -17.27 0.93 -4.46
CA SER A 77 -17.27 0.86 -5.93
C SER A 77 -18.61 0.37 -6.49
N LEU A 78 -19.22 -0.63 -5.85
CA LEU A 78 -20.59 -1.04 -6.21
C LEU A 78 -21.61 0.08 -6.02
N LEU A 79 -21.57 0.80 -4.89
CA LEU A 79 -22.50 1.89 -4.60
C LEU A 79 -22.38 3.02 -5.64
N GLY A 80 -21.15 3.37 -6.04
CA GLY A 80 -20.89 4.38 -7.08
C GLY A 80 -21.27 3.90 -8.47
N SER A 81 -20.91 2.66 -8.84
CA SER A 81 -21.18 2.09 -10.17
C SER A 81 -22.68 1.87 -10.42
N LEU A 82 -23.45 1.52 -9.37
CA LEU A 82 -24.90 1.36 -9.44
C LEU A 82 -25.67 2.70 -9.40
N GLY A 83 -24.98 3.85 -9.26
CA GLY A 83 -25.61 5.15 -9.17
C GLY A 83 -26.41 5.37 -7.87
N ILE A 84 -26.14 4.59 -6.81
CA ILE A 84 -26.81 4.75 -5.51
C ILE A 84 -26.32 6.03 -4.82
N VAL A 85 -25.01 6.29 -4.84
CA VAL A 85 -24.39 7.47 -4.24
C VAL A 85 -23.62 8.29 -5.28
N ALA A 86 -23.58 9.61 -5.08
CA ALA A 86 -22.79 10.51 -5.92
C ALA A 86 -21.30 10.29 -5.73
N THR A 87 -20.54 10.43 -6.81
CA THR A 87 -19.09 10.42 -6.85
C THR A 87 -18.55 11.85 -7.02
N ASP A 88 -17.23 12.03 -7.07
CA ASP A 88 -16.63 13.32 -7.39
C ASP A 88 -17.03 13.84 -8.78
N LYS A 89 -17.31 12.95 -9.74
CA LYS A 89 -17.84 13.30 -11.07
C LYS A 89 -19.26 13.88 -11.00
N ASP A 90 -19.98 13.55 -9.95
CA ASP A 90 -21.34 14.01 -9.67
C ASP A 90 -21.37 15.19 -8.67
N GLY A 91 -20.20 15.75 -8.31
CA GLY A 91 -20.04 16.95 -7.48
C GLY A 91 -19.74 16.71 -6.00
N SER A 92 -19.61 15.45 -5.53
CA SER A 92 -19.22 15.16 -4.15
C SER A 92 -17.79 15.66 -3.85
N LYS A 93 -17.61 16.29 -2.69
CA LYS A 93 -16.32 16.82 -2.22
C LYS A 93 -15.58 15.87 -1.27
N LEU A 94 -16.14 14.73 -0.94
CA LEU A 94 -15.55 13.79 0.03
C LEU A 94 -14.15 13.33 -0.39
N TYR A 95 -13.97 12.99 -1.66
CA TYR A 95 -12.66 12.61 -2.18
C TYR A 95 -11.66 13.77 -2.11
N PHE A 96 -12.07 14.99 -2.41
CA PHE A 96 -11.20 16.16 -2.29
C PHE A 96 -10.70 16.33 -0.84
N VAL A 97 -11.58 16.22 0.15
CA VAL A 97 -11.22 16.35 1.58
C VAL A 97 -10.28 15.23 2.01
N THR A 98 -10.60 13.99 1.66
CA THR A 98 -9.78 12.84 2.07
C THR A 98 -8.42 12.84 1.40
N LYS A 99 -8.32 13.20 0.12
CA LYS A 99 -7.08 13.31 -0.63
C LYS A 99 -6.18 14.44 -0.13
N ASN A 100 -6.73 15.64 0.03
CA ASN A 100 -5.89 16.82 0.28
C ASN A 100 -5.57 17.04 1.77
N TYR A 101 -6.40 16.55 2.69
CA TYR A 101 -6.19 16.76 4.12
C TYR A 101 -5.90 15.48 4.87
N LEU A 102 -6.69 14.41 4.68
CA LEU A 102 -6.53 13.21 5.48
C LEU A 102 -5.33 12.35 5.04
N LEU A 103 -5.06 12.25 3.73
CA LEU A 103 -3.91 11.49 3.23
C LEU A 103 -2.58 12.05 3.73
N PRO A 104 -2.23 13.33 3.51
CA PRO A 104 -0.97 13.86 4.01
C PRO A 104 -0.88 13.80 5.54
N THR A 105 -1.97 14.06 6.27
CA THR A 105 -2.00 13.89 7.73
C THR A 105 -1.75 12.43 8.14
N SER A 106 -2.28 11.46 7.40
CA SER A 106 -1.99 10.04 7.64
C SER A 106 -0.50 9.73 7.45
N LEU A 107 0.11 10.26 6.39
CA LEU A 107 1.55 10.07 6.14
C LEU A 107 2.40 10.67 7.27
N VAL A 108 2.07 11.88 7.75
CA VAL A 108 2.73 12.49 8.92
C VAL A 108 2.64 11.57 10.13
N LEU A 109 1.44 11.14 10.50
CA LEU A 109 1.22 10.36 11.72
C LEU A 109 1.80 8.95 11.65
N LEU A 110 1.76 8.30 10.48
CA LEU A 110 2.38 6.99 10.28
C LEU A 110 3.91 7.06 10.38
N THR A 111 4.51 8.10 9.80
CA THR A 111 5.98 8.25 9.82
C THR A 111 6.50 8.84 11.14
N LEU A 112 5.68 9.62 11.87
CA LEU A 112 5.96 10.04 13.22
C LEU A 112 6.20 8.87 14.18
N SER A 113 5.53 7.76 13.94
CA SER A 113 5.59 6.56 14.78
C SER A 113 6.90 5.76 14.63
N ILE A 114 7.85 6.20 13.80
CA ILE A 114 9.12 5.48 13.55
C ILE A 114 9.97 5.42 14.82
N ASP A 115 10.26 4.21 15.28
CA ASP A 115 11.25 3.95 16.33
C ASP A 115 12.58 3.46 15.75
N LEU A 116 13.43 4.39 15.35
CA LEU A 116 14.72 4.05 14.73
C LEU A 116 15.62 3.26 15.67
N LYS A 117 15.59 3.56 16.98
CA LYS A 117 16.39 2.81 17.98
C LYS A 117 15.88 1.37 18.12
N GLY A 118 14.56 1.19 18.16
CA GLY A 118 13.94 -0.13 18.15
C GLY A 118 14.28 -0.91 16.88
N ILE A 119 14.20 -0.26 15.72
CA ILE A 119 14.50 -0.86 14.41
C ILE A 119 15.98 -1.29 14.31
N ILE A 120 16.92 -0.42 14.68
CA ILE A 120 18.35 -0.77 14.72
C ILE A 120 18.60 -1.91 15.71
N GLY A 121 17.87 -1.93 16.83
CA GLY A 121 17.91 -2.98 17.83
C GLY A 121 17.47 -4.37 17.33
N LEU A 122 16.77 -4.46 16.18
CA LEU A 122 16.40 -5.73 15.55
C LEU A 122 17.61 -6.48 14.96
N GLY A 123 18.74 -5.77 14.83
CA GLY A 123 19.99 -6.31 14.31
C GLY A 123 20.12 -6.22 12.78
N PRO A 124 21.36 -6.41 12.27
CA PRO A 124 21.67 -6.14 10.88
C PRO A 124 20.94 -7.09 9.90
N LYS A 125 20.72 -8.35 10.27
CA LYS A 125 20.04 -9.32 9.40
C LYS A 125 18.59 -8.92 9.11
N ALA A 126 17.86 -8.36 10.09
CA ALA A 126 16.51 -7.87 9.91
C ALA A 126 16.47 -6.70 8.91
N LEU A 127 17.37 -5.72 9.10
CA LEU A 127 17.45 -4.54 8.23
C LEU A 127 17.89 -4.89 6.81
N ILE A 128 18.92 -5.76 6.67
CA ILE A 128 19.38 -6.21 5.35
C ILE A 128 18.24 -6.86 4.57
N LEU A 129 17.51 -7.79 5.20
CA LEU A 129 16.42 -8.49 4.51
C LEU A 129 15.23 -7.58 4.23
N PHE A 130 14.90 -6.65 5.12
CA PHE A 130 13.89 -5.63 4.85
C PHE A 130 14.28 -4.76 3.64
N LEU A 131 15.51 -4.23 3.62
CA LEU A 131 16.01 -3.41 2.51
C LEU A 131 16.17 -4.22 1.22
N THR A 132 16.57 -5.49 1.29
CA THR A 132 16.58 -6.39 0.13
C THR A 132 15.18 -6.53 -0.46
N GLY A 133 14.15 -6.65 0.40
CA GLY A 133 12.76 -6.63 -0.02
C GLY A 133 12.39 -5.35 -0.76
N THR A 134 12.75 -4.19 -0.20
CA THR A 134 12.54 -2.88 -0.83
C THR A 134 13.25 -2.80 -2.19
N VAL A 135 14.52 -3.21 -2.27
CA VAL A 135 15.31 -3.24 -3.52
C VAL A 135 14.68 -4.18 -4.55
N GLY A 136 14.19 -5.34 -4.10
CA GLY A 136 13.49 -6.30 -4.96
C GLY A 136 12.21 -5.74 -5.59
N ILE A 137 11.51 -4.85 -4.88
CA ILE A 137 10.35 -4.16 -5.43
C ILE A 137 10.80 -3.02 -6.35
N LEU A 138 11.75 -2.20 -5.89
CA LEU A 138 12.25 -1.03 -6.63
C LEU A 138 12.75 -1.37 -8.03
N PHE A 139 13.57 -2.41 -8.15
CA PHE A 139 14.11 -2.85 -9.44
C PHE A 139 13.25 -3.91 -10.13
N GLY A 140 12.46 -4.66 -9.37
CA GLY A 140 11.58 -5.71 -9.90
C GLY A 140 10.49 -5.18 -10.80
N GLY A 141 9.92 -3.98 -10.51
CA GLY A 141 8.91 -3.34 -11.35
C GLY A 141 9.40 -3.03 -12.76
N PRO A 142 10.50 -2.24 -12.91
CA PRO A 142 11.12 -2.00 -14.22
C PRO A 142 11.52 -3.28 -14.95
N LEU A 143 12.13 -4.24 -14.25
CA LEU A 143 12.50 -5.53 -14.84
C LEU A 143 11.28 -6.33 -15.31
N ALA A 144 10.16 -6.30 -14.57
CA ALA A 144 8.94 -6.97 -15.00
C ALA A 144 8.38 -6.37 -16.29
N ILE A 145 8.41 -5.03 -16.44
CA ILE A 145 8.04 -4.35 -17.68
C ILE A 145 8.97 -4.78 -18.83
N LEU A 146 10.30 -4.77 -18.64
CA LEU A 146 11.26 -5.19 -19.65
C LEU A 146 11.07 -6.65 -20.07
N ILE A 147 10.83 -7.55 -19.12
CA ILE A 147 10.56 -8.97 -19.41
C ILE A 147 9.29 -9.10 -20.25
N VAL A 148 8.20 -8.45 -19.86
CA VAL A 148 6.92 -8.56 -20.57
C VAL A 148 7.00 -7.86 -21.93
N SER A 149 7.68 -6.72 -22.05
CA SER A 149 7.84 -6.00 -23.31
C SER A 149 8.61 -6.82 -24.36
N ALA A 150 9.47 -7.76 -23.93
CA ALA A 150 10.17 -8.65 -24.86
C ALA A 150 9.25 -9.68 -25.54
N PHE A 151 8.10 -10.00 -24.94
CA PHE A 151 7.15 -11.01 -25.45
C PHE A 151 5.83 -10.40 -25.93
N SER A 152 5.39 -9.31 -25.32
CA SER A 152 4.11 -8.63 -25.56
C SER A 152 4.23 -7.14 -25.25
N PRO A 153 4.91 -6.36 -26.10
CA PRO A 153 5.13 -4.93 -25.85
C PRO A 153 3.80 -4.16 -25.75
N GLU A 154 2.79 -4.55 -26.51
CA GLU A 154 1.45 -3.94 -26.49
C GLU A 154 0.75 -4.03 -25.12
N MET A 155 1.13 -5.00 -24.29
CA MET A 155 0.56 -5.15 -22.95
C MET A 155 1.03 -4.09 -21.97
N VAL A 156 2.22 -3.53 -22.18
CA VAL A 156 2.87 -2.57 -21.27
C VAL A 156 3.07 -1.20 -21.90
N ALA A 157 2.87 -1.06 -23.20
CA ALA A 157 3.06 0.19 -23.92
C ALA A 157 2.04 1.26 -23.51
N GLY A 158 2.41 2.53 -23.70
CA GLY A 158 1.55 3.68 -23.51
C GLY A 158 2.01 4.63 -22.40
N ASP A 159 1.57 5.88 -22.48
CA ASP A 159 1.98 6.96 -21.57
C ASP A 159 0.79 7.73 -20.94
N GLY A 160 -0.43 7.44 -21.36
CA GLY A 160 -1.63 8.10 -20.81
C GLY A 160 -1.93 7.71 -19.36
N PRO A 161 -2.94 8.34 -18.72
CA PRO A 161 -3.32 8.05 -17.34
C PRO A 161 -3.63 6.57 -17.06
N GLU A 162 -4.08 5.83 -18.08
CA GLU A 162 -4.40 4.41 -18.01
C GLU A 162 -3.21 3.51 -18.36
N ALA A 163 -2.00 4.05 -18.52
CA ALA A 163 -0.79 3.28 -18.82
C ALA A 163 -0.46 2.31 -17.67
N VAL A 164 -0.01 1.11 -18.02
CA VAL A 164 0.26 0.03 -17.05
C VAL A 164 1.35 0.43 -16.05
N TRP A 165 2.42 1.11 -16.49
CA TRP A 165 3.48 1.55 -15.60
C TRP A 165 2.98 2.52 -14.51
N ARG A 166 1.99 3.38 -14.81
CA ARG A 166 1.38 4.27 -13.81
C ARG A 166 0.63 3.48 -12.75
N GLY A 167 -0.15 2.50 -13.19
CA GLY A 167 -0.83 1.57 -12.27
C GLY A 167 0.17 0.80 -11.40
N MET A 168 1.26 0.27 -11.99
CA MET A 168 2.33 -0.42 -11.27
C MET A 168 3.03 0.49 -10.26
N ALA A 169 3.18 1.79 -10.52
CA ALA A 169 3.73 2.73 -9.56
C ALA A 169 2.91 2.78 -8.27
N THR A 170 1.59 2.59 -8.34
CA THR A 170 0.74 2.49 -7.15
C THR A 170 1.00 1.19 -6.38
N CYS A 171 1.22 0.07 -7.08
CA CYS A 171 1.62 -1.18 -6.44
C CYS A 171 2.99 -1.06 -5.76
N ALA A 172 3.96 -0.34 -6.37
CA ALA A 172 5.23 -0.02 -5.71
C ALA A 172 5.00 0.71 -4.38
N GLY A 173 4.09 1.69 -4.37
CA GLY A 173 3.66 2.38 -3.14
C GLY A 173 3.14 1.42 -2.08
N SER A 174 2.24 0.52 -2.46
CA SER A 174 1.68 -0.49 -1.57
C SER A 174 2.73 -1.49 -1.07
N TRP A 175 3.59 -1.97 -1.98
CA TRP A 175 4.55 -3.05 -1.69
C TRP A 175 5.83 -2.58 -1.00
N ILE A 176 6.09 -1.28 -0.89
CA ILE A 176 7.20 -0.73 -0.09
C ILE A 176 6.67 -0.06 1.18
N GLY A 177 5.55 0.67 1.07
CA GLY A 177 5.07 1.56 2.14
C GLY A 177 3.58 1.44 2.47
N GLY A 178 2.89 0.41 1.95
CA GLY A 178 1.48 0.17 2.27
C GLY A 178 0.49 1.15 1.64
N GLY A 179 -0.79 1.02 2.00
CA GLY A 179 -1.91 1.69 1.32
C GLY A 179 -1.87 3.22 1.28
N ALA A 180 -1.24 3.89 2.26
CA ALA A 180 -1.08 5.35 2.23
C ALA A 180 -0.16 5.78 1.07
N ASN A 181 0.95 5.07 0.87
CA ASN A 181 1.86 5.32 -0.25
C ASN A 181 1.24 4.88 -1.59
N GLN A 182 0.43 3.84 -1.62
CA GLN A 182 -0.35 3.46 -2.81
C GLN A 182 -1.26 4.61 -3.27
N ALA A 183 -2.03 5.17 -2.34
CA ALA A 183 -2.91 6.29 -2.62
C ALA A 183 -2.13 7.57 -3.00
N ALA A 184 -0.98 7.81 -2.37
CA ALA A 184 -0.10 8.91 -2.72
C ALA A 184 0.43 8.77 -4.16
N MET A 185 0.90 7.59 -4.56
CA MET A 185 1.40 7.34 -5.92
C MET A 185 0.29 7.45 -6.97
N LYS A 186 -0.95 7.10 -6.65
CA LYS A 186 -2.10 7.33 -7.54
C LYS A 186 -2.18 8.79 -7.96
N GLU A 187 -2.03 9.68 -7.01
CA GLU A 187 -2.14 11.12 -7.25
C GLU A 187 -0.87 11.73 -7.86
N VAL A 188 0.30 11.30 -7.39
CA VAL A 188 1.59 11.76 -7.90
C VAL A 188 1.73 11.47 -9.39
N PHE A 189 1.40 10.26 -9.83
CA PHE A 189 1.51 9.84 -11.22
C PHE A 189 0.22 10.04 -12.03
N VAL A 190 -0.80 10.69 -11.47
CA VAL A 190 -2.10 10.96 -12.14
C VAL A 190 -2.66 9.68 -12.77
N VAL A 191 -2.78 8.63 -11.96
CA VAL A 191 -3.17 7.29 -12.40
C VAL A 191 -4.66 7.23 -12.66
N GLY A 192 -5.06 6.74 -13.83
CA GLY A 192 -6.46 6.57 -14.20
C GLY A 192 -7.21 5.57 -13.31
N ASP A 193 -8.51 5.78 -13.15
CA ASP A 193 -9.31 5.00 -12.20
C ASP A 193 -9.44 3.53 -12.61
N ARG A 194 -9.42 3.22 -13.92
CA ARG A 194 -9.53 1.84 -14.41
C ARG A 194 -8.27 1.02 -14.13
N ILE A 195 -7.10 1.54 -14.52
CA ILE A 195 -5.84 0.84 -14.25
C ILE A 195 -5.56 0.75 -12.76
N PHE A 196 -5.92 1.78 -11.97
CA PHE A 196 -5.80 1.75 -10.52
C PHE A 196 -6.66 0.62 -9.91
N SER A 197 -7.92 0.47 -10.36
CA SER A 197 -8.82 -0.61 -9.91
C SER A 197 -8.24 -2.00 -10.19
N ALA A 198 -7.70 -2.20 -11.40
CA ALA A 198 -7.04 -3.45 -11.77
C ALA A 198 -5.81 -3.72 -10.88
N MET A 199 -4.99 -2.69 -10.63
CA MET A 199 -3.77 -2.83 -9.82
C MET A 199 -4.03 -3.07 -8.34
N ILE A 200 -5.12 -2.53 -7.76
CA ILE A 200 -5.53 -2.92 -6.39
C ILE A 200 -5.82 -4.42 -6.32
N THR A 201 -6.47 -4.97 -7.33
CA THR A 201 -6.77 -6.40 -7.35
C THR A 201 -5.50 -7.24 -7.51
N VAL A 202 -4.58 -6.82 -8.37
CA VAL A 202 -3.25 -7.44 -8.51
C VAL A 202 -2.51 -7.40 -7.18
N ASP A 203 -2.44 -6.23 -6.54
CA ASP A 203 -1.80 -6.03 -5.25
C ASP A 203 -2.35 -7.01 -4.22
N VAL A 204 -3.67 -7.01 -4.02
CA VAL A 204 -4.32 -7.85 -3.01
C VAL A 204 -4.12 -9.34 -3.30
N LEU A 205 -4.34 -9.80 -4.52
CA LEU A 205 -4.24 -11.22 -4.86
C LEU A 205 -2.81 -11.73 -4.78
N VAL A 206 -1.86 -11.04 -5.40
CA VAL A 206 -0.45 -11.45 -5.44
C VAL A 206 0.16 -11.40 -4.03
N ALA A 207 -0.12 -10.35 -3.25
CA ALA A 207 0.36 -10.23 -1.89
C ALA A 207 -0.22 -11.29 -0.95
N ASN A 208 -1.47 -11.74 -1.15
CA ASN A 208 -2.06 -12.81 -0.33
C ASN A 208 -1.55 -14.20 -0.71
N VAL A 209 -1.33 -14.47 -2.01
CA VAL A 209 -0.67 -15.71 -2.44
C VAL A 209 0.72 -15.81 -1.81
N TRP A 210 1.50 -14.71 -1.83
CA TRP A 210 2.80 -14.68 -1.19
C TRP A 210 2.71 -14.82 0.33
N MET A 211 1.72 -14.16 0.98
CA MET A 211 1.47 -14.33 2.42
C MET A 211 1.22 -15.78 2.79
N ALA A 212 0.42 -16.52 2.00
CA ALA A 212 0.20 -17.95 2.23
C ALA A 212 1.52 -18.73 2.16
N GLY A 213 2.40 -18.42 1.19
CA GLY A 213 3.74 -18.98 1.12
C GLY A 213 4.57 -18.69 2.38
N LEU A 214 4.54 -17.46 2.87
CA LEU A 214 5.26 -17.08 4.10
C LEU A 214 4.73 -17.80 5.35
N LEU A 215 3.43 -18.04 5.46
CA LEU A 215 2.83 -18.80 6.56
C LEU A 215 3.23 -20.28 6.51
N ILE A 216 3.35 -20.88 5.31
CA ILE A 216 3.91 -22.24 5.13
C ILE A 216 5.37 -22.27 5.57
N ILE A 217 6.17 -21.27 5.21
CA ILE A 217 7.57 -21.13 5.65
C ILE A 217 7.63 -21.00 7.17
N ALA A 218 6.77 -20.21 7.81
CA ALA A 218 6.69 -20.07 9.26
C ALA A 218 6.46 -21.43 9.94
N GLY A 219 5.53 -22.25 9.41
CA GLY A 219 5.24 -23.59 9.92
C GLY A 219 6.43 -24.57 9.80
N LYS A 220 7.39 -24.30 8.90
CA LYS A 220 8.59 -25.13 8.66
C LYS A 220 9.88 -24.43 9.07
N SER A 221 9.79 -23.32 9.82
CA SER A 221 10.93 -22.44 10.13
C SER A 221 12.13 -23.19 10.72
N ARG A 222 11.91 -24.05 11.71
CA ARG A 222 13.00 -24.83 12.35
C ARG A 222 13.77 -25.72 11.36
N GLN A 223 13.07 -26.34 10.41
CA GLN A 223 13.72 -27.20 9.40
C GLN A 223 14.54 -26.36 8.42
N LEU A 224 13.98 -25.22 7.99
CA LEU A 224 14.64 -24.30 7.06
C LEU A 224 15.85 -23.62 7.71
N ASP A 225 15.72 -23.16 8.95
CA ASP A 225 16.82 -22.53 9.70
C ASP A 225 17.97 -23.52 9.93
N ASN A 226 17.69 -24.79 10.24
CA ASN A 226 18.70 -25.85 10.37
C ASN A 226 19.40 -26.10 9.02
N TRP A 227 18.66 -26.15 7.91
CA TRP A 227 19.23 -26.31 6.58
C TRP A 227 20.12 -25.12 6.19
N LEU A 228 19.72 -23.90 6.51
CA LEU A 228 20.49 -22.66 6.30
C LEU A 228 21.67 -22.53 7.25
N LYS A 229 21.73 -23.34 8.32
CA LYS A 229 22.64 -23.14 9.45
C LYS A 229 22.54 -21.72 10.02
N ALA A 230 21.30 -21.21 10.13
CA ALA A 230 21.01 -19.87 10.59
C ALA A 230 21.18 -19.75 12.11
N ASP A 231 21.79 -18.65 12.55
CA ASP A 231 21.85 -18.32 13.97
C ASP A 231 20.55 -17.67 14.42
N THR A 232 19.77 -18.39 15.23
CA THR A 232 18.47 -17.95 15.75
C THR A 232 18.55 -17.27 17.10
N SER A 233 19.72 -17.16 17.73
CA SER A 233 19.91 -16.54 19.06
C SER A 233 19.41 -15.10 19.14
N ALA A 234 19.55 -14.35 18.04
CA ALA A 234 19.03 -13.00 17.93
C ALA A 234 17.49 -12.91 18.10
N ILE A 235 16.75 -13.97 17.73
CA ILE A 235 15.29 -14.01 17.87
C ILE A 235 14.88 -14.13 19.34
N ASP A 236 15.61 -14.92 20.13
CA ASP A 236 15.31 -15.12 21.56
C ASP A 236 15.59 -13.85 22.36
N THR A 237 16.73 -13.19 22.11
CA THR A 237 17.04 -11.87 22.67
C THR A 237 15.98 -10.84 22.32
N LEU A 238 15.45 -10.89 21.08
CA LEU A 238 14.43 -9.98 20.60
C LEU A 238 13.08 -10.19 21.31
N LYS A 239 12.68 -11.43 21.58
CA LYS A 239 11.46 -11.75 22.35
C LYS A 239 11.48 -11.11 23.75
N GLU A 240 12.62 -11.19 24.45
CA GLU A 240 12.77 -10.60 25.79
C GLU A 240 12.68 -9.07 25.75
N ARG A 241 13.39 -8.42 24.84
CA ARG A 241 13.37 -6.95 24.68
C ARG A 241 11.99 -6.41 24.36
N ILE A 242 11.26 -7.05 23.45
CA ILE A 242 9.94 -6.60 23.04
C ILE A 242 8.93 -6.76 24.18
N SER A 243 9.00 -7.86 24.94
CA SER A 243 8.12 -8.08 26.09
C SER A 243 8.31 -7.02 27.19
N ALA A 244 9.53 -6.51 27.36
CA ALA A 244 9.83 -5.40 28.27
C ALA A 244 9.26 -4.06 27.76
N TYR A 245 9.50 -3.75 26.49
CA TYR A 245 9.07 -2.49 25.86
C TYR A 245 7.54 -2.30 25.83
N GLN A 246 6.78 -3.37 25.57
CA GLN A 246 5.31 -3.31 25.54
C GLN A 246 4.70 -2.91 26.90
N LYS A 247 5.34 -3.26 28.01
CA LYS A 247 4.85 -2.91 29.35
C LYS A 247 5.00 -1.43 29.68
N GLU A 248 5.96 -0.74 29.06
CA GLU A 248 6.28 0.66 29.38
C GLU A 248 5.51 1.68 28.54
N THR A 249 5.06 1.33 27.34
CA THR A 249 4.66 2.34 26.33
C THR A 249 3.13 2.52 26.22
N LEU A 250 2.31 1.55 26.58
CA LEU A 250 0.86 1.63 26.42
C LEU A 250 0.20 2.40 27.56
N ARG A 251 -0.43 3.54 27.23
CA ARG A 251 -1.28 4.29 28.15
C ARG A 251 -2.67 4.52 27.56
N ILE A 252 -3.66 4.69 28.43
CA ILE A 252 -5.04 5.02 28.02
C ILE A 252 -5.04 6.48 27.53
N PRO A 253 -5.43 6.75 26.26
CA PRO A 253 -5.44 8.10 25.72
C PRO A 253 -6.52 8.96 26.38
N LYS A 254 -6.17 10.22 26.68
CA LYS A 254 -7.11 11.26 27.11
C LYS A 254 -7.50 12.12 25.90
N THR A 255 -8.60 12.88 26.01
CA THR A 255 -9.04 13.82 24.95
C THR A 255 -7.93 14.79 24.56
N ALA A 256 -7.16 15.29 25.52
CA ALA A 256 -6.02 16.17 25.25
C ALA A 256 -4.92 15.49 24.39
N ASP A 257 -4.66 14.20 24.60
CA ASP A 257 -3.72 13.43 23.81
C ASP A 257 -4.20 13.29 22.37
N THR A 258 -5.48 12.97 22.17
CA THR A 258 -6.09 12.87 20.84
C THR A 258 -6.04 14.21 20.09
N LEU A 259 -6.38 15.31 20.78
CA LEU A 259 -6.27 16.66 20.20
C LEU A 259 -4.81 17.01 19.84
N MET A 260 -3.83 16.61 20.66
CA MET A 260 -2.42 16.82 20.35
C MET A 260 -1.97 16.04 19.12
N VAL A 261 -2.41 14.77 18.95
CA VAL A 261 -2.13 13.98 17.75
C VAL A 261 -2.70 14.68 16.51
N LEU A 262 -3.96 15.11 16.57
CA LEU A 262 -4.59 15.84 15.45
C LEU A 262 -3.87 17.15 15.16
N ALA A 263 -3.57 17.93 16.20
CA ALA A 263 -2.88 19.22 16.06
C ALA A 263 -1.51 19.05 15.37
N VAL A 264 -0.70 18.10 15.79
CA VAL A 264 0.61 17.82 15.18
C VAL A 264 0.46 17.37 13.74
N GLY A 265 -0.42 16.41 13.47
CA GLY A 265 -0.66 15.88 12.12
C GLY A 265 -1.12 16.99 11.15
N PHE A 266 -2.13 17.76 11.54
CA PHE A 266 -2.67 18.84 10.69
C PHE A 266 -1.75 20.05 10.61
N ALA A 267 -0.97 20.39 11.64
CA ALA A 267 0.00 21.48 11.57
C ALA A 267 1.10 21.20 10.54
N VAL A 268 1.65 19.99 10.54
CA VAL A 268 2.65 19.58 9.52
C VAL A 268 2.01 19.55 8.14
N THR A 269 0.79 19.06 8.03
CA THR A 269 0.02 19.05 6.76
C THR A 269 -0.20 20.46 6.24
N ALA A 270 -0.60 21.40 7.10
CA ALA A 270 -0.79 22.81 6.73
C ALA A 270 0.51 23.45 6.24
N LEU A 271 1.62 23.21 6.96
CA LEU A 271 2.94 23.67 6.52
C LEU A 271 3.35 23.06 5.19
N SER A 272 3.06 21.77 4.98
CA SER A 272 3.33 21.06 3.73
C SER A 272 2.53 21.65 2.56
N HIS A 273 1.26 21.99 2.78
CA HIS A 273 0.45 22.71 1.78
C HIS A 273 1.03 24.07 1.42
N PHE A 274 1.43 24.84 2.43
CA PHE A 274 2.00 26.18 2.22
C PHE A 274 3.32 26.13 1.42
N LEU A 275 4.19 25.18 1.75
CA LEU A 275 5.49 25.05 1.10
C LEU A 275 5.39 24.40 -0.29
N SER A 276 4.54 23.39 -0.47
CA SER A 276 4.41 22.65 -1.72
C SER A 276 4.03 23.55 -2.89
N GLY A 277 3.10 24.48 -2.68
CA GLY A 277 2.73 25.45 -3.72
C GLY A 277 3.87 26.38 -4.14
N LYS A 278 4.69 26.83 -3.19
CA LYS A 278 5.85 27.69 -3.48
C LYS A 278 6.96 26.92 -4.20
N ILE A 279 7.23 25.70 -3.76
CA ILE A 279 8.29 24.87 -4.36
C ILE A 279 7.89 24.46 -5.78
N SER A 280 6.64 24.02 -6.00
CA SER A 280 6.17 23.63 -7.34
C SER A 280 6.21 24.82 -8.31
N ALA A 281 5.80 26.02 -7.89
CA ALA A 281 5.88 27.21 -8.73
C ALA A 281 7.34 27.54 -9.11
N GLY A 282 8.28 27.47 -8.17
CA GLY A 282 9.71 27.62 -8.49
C GLY A 282 10.25 26.55 -9.44
N CYS A 283 9.77 25.29 -9.28
CA CYS A 283 10.13 24.22 -10.21
C CYS A 283 9.51 24.43 -11.61
N GLU A 284 8.31 25.00 -11.72
CA GLU A 284 7.70 25.33 -13.01
C GLU A 284 8.51 26.40 -13.77
N GLU A 285 8.97 27.44 -13.08
CA GLU A 285 9.87 28.46 -13.65
C GLU A 285 11.18 27.84 -14.14
N LEU A 286 11.81 27.01 -13.32
CA LEU A 286 13.06 26.33 -13.70
C LEU A 286 12.87 25.29 -14.83
N ALA A 287 11.70 24.70 -14.95
CA ALA A 287 11.40 23.71 -15.98
C ALA A 287 11.37 24.30 -17.41
N VAL A 288 11.30 25.62 -17.55
CA VAL A 288 11.43 26.31 -18.84
C VAL A 288 12.84 26.12 -19.41
N THR A 289 13.86 26.18 -18.57
CA THR A 289 15.28 26.02 -18.96
C THR A 289 15.81 24.60 -18.78
N SER A 290 15.13 23.79 -17.95
CA SER A 290 15.55 22.45 -17.53
C SER A 290 14.40 21.45 -17.64
N PRO A 291 14.10 20.91 -18.84
CA PRO A 291 12.94 20.04 -19.08
C PRO A 291 12.86 18.79 -18.17
N TRP A 292 14.00 18.25 -17.75
CA TRP A 292 14.08 17.09 -16.86
C TRP A 292 13.28 17.27 -15.54
N ILE A 293 13.07 18.52 -15.12
CA ILE A 293 12.26 18.83 -13.91
C ILE A 293 10.82 18.30 -14.07
N LYS A 294 10.26 18.37 -15.28
CA LYS A 294 8.93 17.81 -15.59
C LYS A 294 8.96 16.29 -15.62
N ASP A 295 10.01 15.71 -16.21
CA ASP A 295 10.16 14.25 -16.31
C ASP A 295 10.21 13.60 -14.91
N PHE A 296 10.80 14.29 -13.93
CA PHE A 296 10.86 13.87 -12.54
C PHE A 296 9.61 14.27 -11.71
N ASN A 297 8.58 14.81 -12.35
CA ASN A 297 7.33 15.21 -11.69
C ASN A 297 7.48 16.29 -10.62
N LEU A 298 8.58 17.07 -10.66
CA LEU A 298 8.91 18.08 -9.65
C LEU A 298 8.06 19.36 -9.75
N THR A 299 7.32 19.53 -10.85
CA THR A 299 6.33 20.61 -11.00
C THR A 299 5.00 20.31 -10.29
N SER A 300 4.79 19.07 -9.83
CA SER A 300 3.55 18.68 -9.15
C SER A 300 3.50 19.20 -7.72
N THR A 301 2.53 20.06 -7.41
CA THR A 301 2.25 20.51 -6.03
C THR A 301 1.91 19.33 -5.12
N PHE A 302 1.17 18.35 -5.63
CA PHE A 302 0.80 17.18 -4.83
C PHE A 302 2.01 16.28 -4.52
N PHE A 303 2.96 16.13 -5.43
CA PHE A 303 4.22 15.45 -5.16
C PHE A 303 4.94 16.07 -3.96
N TRP A 304 5.11 17.40 -3.97
CA TRP A 304 5.77 18.10 -2.86
C TRP A 304 4.97 18.02 -1.56
N LEU A 305 3.64 18.05 -1.62
CA LEU A 305 2.79 17.86 -0.45
C LEU A 305 3.07 16.51 0.24
N VAL A 306 3.13 15.42 -0.54
CA VAL A 306 3.41 14.07 -0.02
C VAL A 306 4.83 13.97 0.54
N VAL A 307 5.83 14.48 -0.20
CA VAL A 307 7.23 14.48 0.22
C VAL A 307 7.43 15.27 1.53
N LEU A 308 6.89 16.47 1.61
CA LEU A 308 7.01 17.33 2.80
C LEU A 308 6.27 16.74 4.02
N ALA A 309 5.08 16.19 3.83
CA ALA A 309 4.32 15.53 4.89
C ALA A 309 5.09 14.32 5.44
N THR A 310 5.59 13.45 4.56
CA THR A 310 6.39 12.28 4.96
C THR A 310 7.69 12.70 5.66
N THR A 311 8.43 13.64 5.08
CA THR A 311 9.67 14.17 5.67
C THR A 311 9.42 14.81 7.03
N GLY A 312 8.36 15.64 7.14
CA GLY A 312 7.98 16.30 8.39
C GLY A 312 7.65 15.28 9.50
N GLY A 313 6.91 14.23 9.17
CA GLY A 313 6.63 13.16 10.11
C GLY A 313 7.90 12.41 10.55
N VAL A 314 8.80 12.08 9.60
CA VAL A 314 10.11 11.47 9.90
C VAL A 314 10.94 12.38 10.81
N LEU A 315 11.04 13.68 10.52
CA LEU A 315 11.80 14.61 11.37
C LEU A 315 11.23 14.69 12.79
N LEU A 316 9.90 14.70 12.92
CA LEU A 316 9.25 14.70 14.24
C LEU A 316 9.44 13.38 14.99
N SER A 317 9.69 12.25 14.31
CA SER A 317 9.96 10.96 14.96
C SER A 317 11.26 10.97 15.79
N PHE A 318 12.19 11.89 15.51
CA PHE A 318 13.40 12.10 16.32
C PHE A 318 13.18 13.00 17.55
N THR A 319 11.95 13.50 17.74
CA THR A 319 11.59 14.41 18.83
C THR A 319 10.69 13.71 19.85
N ARG A 320 10.31 14.44 20.93
CA ARG A 320 9.35 13.96 21.93
C ARG A 320 7.96 13.64 21.35
N TYR A 321 7.62 14.15 20.18
CA TYR A 321 6.33 13.93 19.54
C TYR A 321 6.15 12.47 19.07
N ARG A 322 7.22 11.69 18.93
CA ARG A 322 7.13 10.24 18.72
C ARG A 322 6.29 9.53 19.81
N ASN A 323 6.32 10.05 21.04
CA ASN A 323 5.56 9.47 22.16
C ASN A 323 4.03 9.52 21.94
N LEU A 324 3.55 10.29 20.96
CA LEU A 324 2.14 10.28 20.55
C LEU A 324 1.71 8.93 19.95
N GLU A 325 2.64 8.08 19.54
CA GLU A 325 2.31 6.69 19.18
C GLU A 325 1.74 5.91 20.36
N GLY A 326 2.22 6.13 21.58
CA GLY A 326 1.71 5.49 22.79
C GLY A 326 0.24 5.82 23.11
N VAL A 327 -0.31 6.88 22.50
CA VAL A 327 -1.73 7.28 22.59
C VAL A 327 -2.51 7.07 21.30
N GLY A 328 -1.90 6.43 20.29
CA GLY A 328 -2.57 5.92 19.11
C GLY A 328 -2.49 6.81 17.87
N ALA A 329 -1.38 7.51 17.64
CA ALA A 329 -1.17 8.31 16.42
C ALA A 329 -1.39 7.48 15.14
N SER A 330 -0.79 6.28 15.05
CA SER A 330 -0.97 5.36 13.91
C SER A 330 -2.41 4.85 13.76
N ARG A 331 -3.17 4.72 14.86
CA ARG A 331 -4.60 4.33 14.79
C ARG A 331 -5.43 5.42 14.14
N ILE A 332 -5.21 6.68 14.50
CA ILE A 332 -5.92 7.83 13.90
C ILE A 332 -5.54 7.93 12.42
N ALA A 333 -4.26 7.80 12.08
CA ALA A 333 -3.78 7.76 10.71
C ALA A 333 -4.47 6.67 9.89
N THR A 334 -4.62 5.48 10.46
CA THR A 334 -5.29 4.35 9.82
C THR A 334 -6.77 4.65 9.55
N VAL A 335 -7.49 5.31 10.48
CA VAL A 335 -8.88 5.73 10.25
C VAL A 335 -8.95 6.71 9.08
N PHE A 336 -8.07 7.72 9.03
CA PHE A 336 -8.02 8.68 7.93
C PHE A 336 -7.72 8.00 6.59
N LEU A 337 -6.79 7.02 6.60
CA LEU A 337 -6.49 6.24 5.42
C LEU A 337 -7.70 5.43 4.93
N TYR A 338 -8.45 4.78 5.81
CA TYR A 338 -9.64 4.02 5.39
C TYR A 338 -10.78 4.93 4.91
N LEU A 339 -10.91 6.15 5.43
CA LEU A 339 -11.82 7.14 4.87
C LEU A 339 -11.42 7.53 3.44
N LEU A 340 -10.12 7.69 3.17
CA LEU A 340 -9.65 7.90 1.80
C LEU A 340 -9.93 6.67 0.92
N VAL A 341 -9.63 5.47 1.41
CA VAL A 341 -9.83 4.21 0.67
C VAL A 341 -11.28 4.04 0.19
N VAL A 342 -12.27 4.28 1.05
CA VAL A 342 -13.68 4.15 0.64
C VAL A 342 -14.11 5.25 -0.33
N THR A 343 -13.55 6.46 -0.24
CA THR A 343 -13.84 7.53 -1.22
C THR A 343 -13.16 7.27 -2.57
N ILE A 344 -11.97 6.65 -2.58
CA ILE A 344 -11.37 6.14 -3.82
C ILE A 344 -12.24 5.02 -4.41
N GLY A 345 -12.71 4.10 -3.55
CA GLY A 345 -13.60 3.03 -3.97
C GLY A 345 -14.83 3.51 -4.74
N LEU A 346 -15.44 4.62 -4.34
CA LEU A 346 -16.58 5.23 -5.07
C LEU A 346 -16.25 5.58 -6.53
N LYS A 347 -15.01 5.90 -6.84
CA LYS A 347 -14.53 6.25 -8.19
C LYS A 347 -14.15 5.05 -9.04
N MET A 348 -13.89 3.90 -8.40
CA MET A 348 -13.38 2.71 -9.07
C MET A 348 -14.44 2.07 -9.97
N ASP A 349 -13.97 1.55 -11.11
CA ASP A 349 -14.74 0.68 -11.98
C ASP A 349 -14.47 -0.78 -11.64
N ILE A 350 -15.47 -1.44 -11.05
CA ILE A 350 -15.38 -2.83 -10.61
C ILE A 350 -15.18 -3.80 -11.78
N PHE A 351 -15.65 -3.46 -12.98
CA PHE A 351 -15.55 -4.31 -14.15
C PHE A 351 -14.20 -4.18 -14.87
N ALA A 352 -13.42 -3.14 -14.58
CA ALA A 352 -12.09 -2.94 -15.16
C ALA A 352 -11.11 -4.09 -14.88
N ILE A 353 -11.35 -4.84 -13.79
CA ILE A 353 -10.53 -6.00 -13.38
C ILE A 353 -10.49 -7.08 -14.48
N PHE A 354 -11.60 -7.28 -15.18
CA PHE A 354 -11.72 -8.31 -16.20
C PHE A 354 -11.16 -7.91 -17.56
N ASN A 355 -10.90 -6.63 -17.78
CA ASN A 355 -10.50 -6.10 -19.07
C ASN A 355 -8.98 -6.24 -19.35
N ASN A 356 -8.15 -6.41 -18.32
CA ASN A 356 -6.69 -6.46 -18.44
C ASN A 356 -6.05 -7.63 -17.67
N PRO A 357 -6.24 -8.88 -18.10
CA PRO A 357 -5.64 -10.03 -17.40
C PRO A 357 -4.09 -10.02 -17.41
N GLY A 358 -3.48 -9.32 -18.35
CA GLY A 358 -2.02 -9.19 -18.46
C GLY A 358 -1.37 -8.52 -17.25
N VAL A 359 -2.07 -7.63 -16.54
CA VAL A 359 -1.51 -6.98 -15.34
C VAL A 359 -1.22 -7.95 -14.20
N PHE A 360 -1.95 -9.08 -14.13
CA PHE A 360 -1.66 -10.14 -13.15
C PHE A 360 -0.37 -10.90 -13.47
N VAL A 361 -0.06 -11.07 -14.76
CA VAL A 361 1.20 -11.69 -15.20
C VAL A 361 2.37 -10.80 -14.80
N ILE A 362 2.28 -9.49 -15.05
CA ILE A 362 3.32 -8.54 -14.69
C ILE A 362 3.52 -8.51 -13.16
N GLY A 363 2.43 -8.43 -12.40
CA GLY A 363 2.47 -8.46 -10.92
C GLY A 363 3.09 -9.76 -10.39
N GLY A 364 2.78 -10.90 -11.02
CA GLY A 364 3.35 -12.22 -10.68
C GLY A 364 4.85 -12.29 -10.95
N ILE A 365 5.31 -11.81 -12.11
CA ILE A 365 6.74 -11.74 -12.46
C ILE A 365 7.48 -10.83 -11.47
N TRP A 366 6.92 -9.67 -11.17
CA TRP A 366 7.48 -8.72 -10.22
C TRP A 366 7.63 -9.33 -8.82
N MET A 367 6.59 -9.98 -8.32
CA MET A 367 6.64 -10.69 -7.03
C MET A 367 7.69 -11.81 -7.05
N LEU A 368 7.81 -12.55 -8.14
CA LEU A 368 8.81 -13.60 -8.27
C LEU A 368 10.25 -13.05 -8.18
N ILE A 369 10.52 -11.91 -8.81
CA ILE A 369 11.82 -11.22 -8.71
C ILE A 369 12.11 -10.86 -7.25
N HIS A 370 11.12 -10.27 -6.54
CA HIS A 370 11.23 -9.96 -5.11
C HIS A 370 11.54 -11.20 -4.27
N ILE A 371 10.84 -12.30 -4.51
CA ILE A 371 11.05 -13.57 -3.79
C ILE A 371 12.45 -14.12 -4.03
N ILE A 372 12.91 -14.15 -5.29
CA ILE A 372 14.23 -14.66 -5.66
C ILE A 372 15.34 -13.88 -4.95
N LEU A 373 15.25 -12.55 -4.97
CA LEU A 373 16.23 -11.69 -4.29
C LEU A 373 16.26 -11.91 -2.78
N LEU A 374 15.08 -12.00 -2.15
CA LEU A 374 14.96 -12.23 -0.71
C LEU A 374 15.49 -13.60 -0.29
N VAL A 375 15.10 -14.66 -1.00
CA VAL A 375 15.58 -16.01 -0.73
C VAL A 375 17.09 -16.10 -0.96
N GLY A 376 17.58 -15.53 -2.06
CA GLY A 376 19.02 -15.46 -2.37
C GLY A 376 19.81 -14.76 -1.27
N MET A 377 19.36 -13.60 -0.80
CA MET A 377 20.02 -12.88 0.29
C MET A 377 19.94 -13.67 1.61
N THR A 378 18.79 -14.30 1.91
CA THR A 378 18.62 -15.12 3.12
C THR A 378 19.64 -16.26 3.18
N ILE A 379 19.84 -16.94 2.05
CA ILE A 379 20.84 -18.01 1.93
C ILE A 379 22.26 -17.44 2.08
N LEU A 380 22.56 -16.33 1.40
CA LEU A 380 23.88 -15.70 1.38
C LEU A 380 24.37 -15.32 2.79
N ILE A 381 23.49 -14.66 3.58
CA ILE A 381 23.85 -14.19 4.93
C ILE A 381 23.47 -15.18 6.03
N ARG A 382 22.99 -16.37 5.66
CA ARG A 382 22.48 -17.40 6.60
C ARG A 382 21.58 -16.80 7.66
N ALA A 383 20.57 -16.02 7.20
CA ALA A 383 19.64 -15.38 8.12
C ALA A 383 18.51 -16.34 8.49
N PRO A 384 17.96 -16.24 9.72
CA PRO A 384 16.72 -16.91 10.07
C PRO A 384 15.58 -16.53 9.12
N VAL A 385 14.81 -17.54 8.69
CA VAL A 385 13.67 -17.32 7.78
C VAL A 385 12.59 -16.38 8.37
N PHE A 386 12.60 -16.22 9.68
CA PHE A 386 11.79 -15.22 10.37
C PHE A 386 12.02 -13.81 9.82
N PHE A 387 13.29 -13.36 9.74
CA PHE A 387 13.60 -12.01 9.26
C PHE A 387 13.28 -11.83 7.77
N MET A 388 13.43 -12.89 6.96
CA MET A 388 13.01 -12.88 5.56
C MET A 388 11.49 -12.69 5.45
N ALA A 389 10.73 -13.50 6.16
CA ALA A 389 9.27 -13.48 6.08
C ALA A 389 8.67 -12.18 6.60
N VAL A 390 9.15 -11.70 7.76
CA VAL A 390 8.66 -10.47 8.37
C VAL A 390 9.15 -9.24 7.62
N GLY A 391 10.40 -9.22 7.16
CA GLY A 391 10.95 -8.14 6.34
C GLY A 391 10.20 -7.99 5.01
N SER A 392 9.92 -9.10 4.32
CA SER A 392 9.09 -9.09 3.12
C SER A 392 7.69 -8.55 3.40
N LYS A 393 7.03 -9.06 4.45
CA LYS A 393 5.64 -8.67 4.74
C LYS A 393 5.52 -7.27 5.33
N ALA A 394 6.57 -6.75 5.95
CA ALA A 394 6.66 -5.36 6.38
C ALA A 394 6.68 -4.40 5.20
N ASN A 395 7.30 -4.78 4.10
CA ASN A 395 7.19 -4.11 2.81
C ASN A 395 5.78 -4.34 2.23
N ILE A 396 5.43 -5.59 1.91
CA ILE A 396 4.21 -5.95 1.17
C ILE A 396 3.03 -6.16 2.13
N GLY A 397 2.26 -5.12 2.40
CA GLY A 397 1.07 -5.15 3.25
C GLY A 397 1.20 -4.44 4.59
N GLY A 398 2.39 -3.92 4.92
CA GLY A 398 2.62 -2.96 6.01
C GLY A 398 2.23 -3.45 7.41
N ALA A 399 1.88 -2.51 8.29
CA ALA A 399 1.62 -2.76 9.71
C ALA A 399 0.37 -3.60 10.01
N VAL A 400 -0.47 -3.88 9.03
CA VAL A 400 -1.65 -4.74 9.21
C VAL A 400 -1.27 -6.23 9.10
N SER A 401 -0.48 -6.59 8.12
CA SER A 401 -0.20 -7.99 7.80
C SER A 401 1.16 -8.51 8.29
N ALA A 402 2.16 -7.64 8.45
CA ALA A 402 3.47 -8.04 8.97
C ALA A 402 3.41 -8.61 10.40
N PRO A 403 2.61 -8.05 11.34
CA PRO A 403 2.42 -8.65 12.67
C PRO A 403 1.81 -10.05 12.63
N ILE A 404 0.92 -10.32 11.67
CA ILE A 404 0.28 -11.64 11.51
C ILE A 404 1.34 -12.68 11.13
N VAL A 405 2.20 -12.36 10.17
CA VAL A 405 3.30 -13.25 9.78
C VAL A 405 4.30 -13.41 10.92
N ALA A 406 4.66 -12.34 11.62
CA ALA A 406 5.55 -12.42 12.77
C ALA A 406 4.98 -13.30 13.90
N ALA A 407 3.67 -13.15 14.19
CA ALA A 407 2.97 -13.94 15.19
C ALA A 407 2.87 -15.44 14.82
N ALA A 408 2.90 -15.79 13.54
CA ALA A 408 2.92 -17.18 13.08
C ALA A 408 4.22 -17.91 13.46
N PHE A 409 5.33 -17.19 13.65
CA PHE A 409 6.57 -17.75 14.22
C PHE A 409 6.50 -17.80 15.76
N HIS A 410 6.08 -16.71 16.38
CA HIS A 410 5.81 -16.64 17.83
C HIS A 410 4.96 -15.40 18.14
N PRO A 411 3.88 -15.53 18.99
CA PRO A 411 2.98 -14.40 19.26
C PRO A 411 3.66 -13.13 19.79
N SER A 412 4.71 -13.26 20.61
CA SER A 412 5.46 -12.12 21.14
C SER A 412 6.25 -11.33 20.09
N LEU A 413 6.45 -11.89 18.89
CA LEU A 413 7.19 -11.24 17.80
C LEU A 413 6.33 -10.32 16.92
N ALA A 414 5.02 -10.29 17.11
CA ALA A 414 4.12 -9.42 16.34
C ALA A 414 4.60 -7.95 16.25
N PRO A 415 5.11 -7.31 17.33
CA PRO A 415 5.61 -5.95 17.28
C PRO A 415 6.81 -5.72 16.35
N VAL A 416 7.62 -6.75 16.07
CA VAL A 416 8.71 -6.65 15.08
C VAL A 416 8.17 -6.32 13.70
N GLY A 417 7.05 -6.97 13.34
CA GLY A 417 6.37 -6.70 12.09
C GLY A 417 5.89 -5.25 12.00
N VAL A 418 5.36 -4.70 13.10
CA VAL A 418 4.95 -3.29 13.16
C VAL A 418 6.14 -2.36 12.97
N LEU A 419 7.24 -2.58 13.73
CA LEU A 419 8.43 -1.74 13.67
C LEU A 419 9.03 -1.65 12.25
N LEU A 420 9.17 -2.79 11.58
CA LEU A 420 9.68 -2.82 10.20
C LEU A 420 8.70 -2.18 9.21
N ALA A 421 7.40 -2.40 9.39
CA ALA A 421 6.39 -1.82 8.51
C ALA A 421 6.34 -0.28 8.60
N VAL A 422 6.54 0.29 9.79
CA VAL A 422 6.58 1.75 9.97
C VAL A 422 7.79 2.37 9.24
N LEU A 423 8.93 1.67 9.20
CA LEU A 423 10.06 2.07 8.34
C LEU A 423 9.67 2.08 6.86
N GLY A 424 8.86 1.09 6.43
CA GLY A 424 8.31 1.03 5.08
C GLY A 424 7.48 2.26 4.71
N TYR A 425 6.72 2.83 5.63
CA TYR A 425 5.93 4.04 5.35
C TYR A 425 6.80 5.22 4.92
N ALA A 426 7.95 5.42 5.56
CA ALA A 426 8.87 6.49 5.19
C ALA A 426 9.58 6.21 3.85
N LEU A 427 10.11 5.00 3.68
CA LEU A 427 10.81 4.63 2.46
C LEU A 427 9.89 4.55 1.25
N GLY A 428 8.63 4.15 1.48
CA GLY A 428 7.64 3.91 0.43
C GLY A 428 7.38 5.12 -0.44
N THR A 429 7.30 6.31 0.14
CA THR A 429 7.09 7.55 -0.62
C THR A 429 8.20 7.78 -1.66
N TYR A 430 9.45 7.68 -1.25
CA TYR A 430 10.60 7.99 -2.12
C TYR A 430 10.93 6.85 -3.07
N ALA A 431 10.96 5.62 -2.55
CA ALA A 431 11.31 4.45 -3.34
C ALA A 431 10.23 4.11 -4.38
N ALA A 432 8.94 4.27 -4.06
CA ALA A 432 7.88 4.05 -5.03
C ALA A 432 7.86 5.12 -6.12
N TRP A 433 8.12 6.38 -5.76
CA TRP A 433 8.28 7.44 -6.75
C TRP A 433 9.43 7.14 -7.71
N LEU A 434 10.61 6.78 -7.18
CA LEU A 434 11.76 6.39 -8.01
C LEU A 434 11.45 5.16 -8.88
N CYS A 435 10.77 4.15 -8.32
CA CYS A 435 10.33 2.96 -9.05
C CYS A 435 9.41 3.34 -10.22
N GLY A 436 8.46 4.26 -9.99
CA GLY A 436 7.54 4.77 -11.01
C GLY A 436 8.28 5.45 -12.16
N LEU A 437 9.26 6.31 -11.86
CA LEU A 437 10.11 6.96 -12.88
C LEU A 437 10.93 5.95 -13.69
N MET A 438 11.51 4.94 -13.01
CA MET A 438 12.25 3.87 -13.67
C MET A 438 11.34 3.03 -14.59
N MET A 439 10.10 2.74 -14.15
CA MET A 439 9.13 2.03 -14.98
C MET A 439 8.69 2.86 -16.17
N GLN A 440 8.49 4.16 -16.01
CA GLN A 440 8.21 5.08 -17.11
C GLN A 440 9.33 5.06 -18.16
N ALA A 441 10.58 5.12 -17.69
CA ALA A 441 11.75 5.16 -18.59
C ALA A 441 11.95 3.89 -19.43
N VAL A 442 11.48 2.73 -18.94
CA VAL A 442 11.61 1.44 -19.65
C VAL A 442 10.35 1.01 -20.39
N THR A 443 9.25 1.77 -20.26
CA THR A 443 7.98 1.48 -20.93
C THR A 443 8.11 1.78 -22.43
N PRO A 444 7.74 0.83 -23.34
CA PRO A 444 7.73 1.06 -24.75
C PRO A 444 6.80 2.22 -25.13
N ALA A 445 7.21 3.02 -26.13
CA ALA A 445 6.31 3.98 -26.74
C ALA A 445 5.11 3.24 -27.34
N GLY A 446 3.90 3.77 -27.13
CA GLY A 446 2.66 3.19 -27.66
C GLY A 446 2.42 3.54 -29.13
#